data_74a96418185acbff6759cfed7c3ede3e
#
_entry.id   74a96418185acbff6759cfed7c3ede3e
#
_cell.length_a   1.000
_cell.length_b   1.000
_cell.length_c   1.000
_cell.angle_alpha   90.00
_cell.angle_beta   90.00
_cell.angle_gamma   90.00
#
_symmetry.space_group_name_H-M   'P 1'
#
loop_
_entity.id
_entity.type
_entity.pdbx_description
1 polymer ?
#
loop_
_entity_poly.entity_id
_entity_poly.type
_entity_poly.pdbx_seq_one_letter_code
_entity_poly.pdbx_strand_id
1 'polypeptide(L)'
;ILINPPFGAHVEKDMRITSSDIPIDREKVLYEELFGSEYISKVYTPIKEYAQEIGKDKKIGKRILELYQINNNSTEILFIERCINLLKPGKRAGIVLPEGVLDNPALDRVRRFVESRAKILNITSIPADVFLSSGANIKPSLVFIEKFKDGEIQEKDYLLSVTKVNDAGIS
;
A
#
# COMPACT_ATOMS: atom_id res chain seq x y z
N ILE A 1 -7.56 -8.03 2.24
CA ILE A 1 -6.67 -7.79 1.08
C ILE A 1 -5.48 -8.73 1.21
N LEU A 2 -5.05 -9.36 0.10
CA LEU A 2 -3.76 -10.04 0.00
C LEU A 2 -3.03 -9.44 -1.19
N ILE A 3 -1.78 -9.02 -0.98
CA ILE A 3 -1.02 -8.31 -2.02
C ILE A 3 0.47 -8.65 -1.97
N ASN A 4 1.06 -8.79 -3.15
CA ASN A 4 2.50 -8.87 -3.37
C ASN A 4 2.88 -7.72 -4.32
N PRO A 5 3.24 -6.54 -3.80
CA PRO A 5 3.61 -5.41 -4.63
C PRO A 5 4.95 -5.67 -5.36
N PRO A 6 5.19 -5.02 -6.50
CA PRO A 6 6.49 -5.11 -7.16
C PRO A 6 7.58 -4.50 -6.28
N PHE A 7 8.70 -5.23 -6.11
CA PHE A 7 9.82 -4.78 -5.30
C PHE A 7 10.86 -4.03 -6.12
N GLY A 8 11.47 -3.01 -5.52
CA GLY A 8 12.58 -2.26 -6.11
C GLY A 8 12.20 -1.38 -7.30
N ALA A 9 10.94 -1.31 -7.66
CA ALA A 9 10.46 -0.37 -8.63
C ALA A 9 10.18 1.01 -7.98
N HIS A 10 10.28 2.07 -8.78
CA HIS A 10 10.04 3.42 -8.31
C HIS A 10 9.07 4.14 -9.24
N VAL A 11 8.16 4.92 -8.66
CA VAL A 11 7.35 5.87 -9.40
C VAL A 11 8.22 7.08 -9.74
N GLU A 12 8.21 7.48 -11.00
CA GLU A 12 8.93 8.67 -11.43
C GLU A 12 8.40 9.92 -10.70
N LYS A 13 9.32 10.74 -10.18
CA LYS A 13 8.96 11.89 -9.34
C LYS A 13 8.06 12.91 -10.05
N ASP A 14 8.19 12.99 -11.36
CA ASP A 14 7.42 13.92 -12.19
C ASP A 14 6.23 13.27 -12.89
N MET A 15 5.95 11.99 -12.63
CA MET A 15 4.77 11.30 -13.14
C MET A 15 3.50 12.00 -12.65
N ARG A 16 2.62 12.32 -13.58
CA ARG A 16 1.43 13.13 -13.33
C ARG A 16 0.15 12.37 -13.65
N ILE A 17 -0.90 12.72 -12.95
CA ILE A 17 -2.24 12.19 -13.20
C ILE A 17 -2.76 12.81 -14.49
N THR A 18 -3.25 11.95 -15.37
CA THR A 18 -3.82 12.32 -16.69
C THR A 18 -5.29 11.94 -16.77
N SER A 19 -5.97 12.39 -17.78
CA SER A 19 -7.37 12.01 -18.02
C SER A 19 -7.57 10.51 -18.22
N SER A 20 -6.52 9.80 -18.67
CA SER A 20 -6.54 8.34 -18.80
C SER A 20 -6.52 7.58 -17.48
N ASP A 21 -6.16 8.25 -16.40
CA ASP A 21 -6.16 7.65 -15.04
C ASP A 21 -7.54 7.73 -14.37
N ILE A 22 -8.49 8.46 -14.98
CA ILE A 22 -9.85 8.55 -14.45
C ILE A 22 -10.61 7.29 -14.85
N PRO A 23 -11.12 6.50 -13.90
CA PRO A 23 -11.99 5.38 -14.22
C PRO A 23 -13.21 5.81 -15.04
N ILE A 24 -13.52 5.06 -16.09
CA ILE A 24 -14.72 5.29 -16.86
C ILE A 24 -15.98 5.00 -16.02
N ASP A 25 -17.13 5.49 -16.42
CA ASP A 25 -18.37 5.38 -15.62
C ASP A 25 -18.71 3.94 -15.23
N ARG A 26 -18.47 2.97 -16.11
CA ARG A 26 -18.68 1.55 -15.82
C ARG A 26 -17.75 1.04 -14.70
N GLU A 27 -16.50 1.43 -14.73
CA GLU A 27 -15.51 1.07 -13.71
C GLU A 27 -15.83 1.77 -12.38
N LYS A 28 -16.26 3.02 -12.44
CA LYS A 28 -16.70 3.76 -11.26
C LYS A 28 -17.82 3.03 -10.54
N VAL A 29 -18.87 2.62 -11.25
CA VAL A 29 -20.00 1.88 -10.67
C VAL A 29 -19.53 0.57 -10.07
N LEU A 30 -18.74 -0.20 -10.81
CA LEU A 30 -18.18 -1.49 -10.32
C LEU A 30 -17.35 -1.31 -9.06
N TYR A 31 -16.48 -0.31 -9.02
CA TYR A 31 -15.63 -0.09 -7.86
C TYR A 31 -16.39 0.48 -6.65
N GLU A 32 -17.45 1.25 -6.88
CA GLU A 32 -18.35 1.69 -5.82
C GLU A 32 -19.11 0.50 -5.20
N GLU A 33 -19.59 -0.44 -6.02
CA GLU A 33 -20.22 -1.68 -5.54
C GLU A 33 -19.22 -2.56 -4.75
N LEU A 34 -17.99 -2.70 -5.23
CA LEU A 34 -16.98 -3.55 -4.60
C LEU A 34 -16.42 -2.97 -3.30
N PHE A 35 -16.17 -1.66 -3.26
CA PHE A 35 -15.44 -1.00 -2.18
C PHE A 35 -16.30 -0.06 -1.33
N GLY A 36 -17.56 0.16 -1.71
CA GLY A 36 -18.50 1.05 -1.03
C GLY A 36 -18.26 2.53 -1.35
N SER A 37 -19.10 3.39 -0.76
CA SER A 37 -19.07 4.85 -0.99
C SER A 37 -17.74 5.54 -0.65
N GLU A 38 -16.94 4.93 0.23
CA GLU A 38 -15.60 5.42 0.55
C GLU A 38 -14.66 5.43 -0.65
N TYR A 39 -14.85 4.53 -1.63
CA TYR A 39 -14.10 4.56 -2.87
C TYR A 39 -14.30 5.88 -3.61
N ILE A 40 -15.53 6.36 -3.69
CA ILE A 40 -15.86 7.61 -4.39
C ILE A 40 -15.13 8.78 -3.73
N SER A 41 -15.24 8.92 -2.43
CA SER A 41 -14.66 10.07 -1.69
C SER A 41 -13.14 10.01 -1.56
N LYS A 42 -12.58 8.81 -1.37
CA LYS A 42 -11.14 8.66 -1.07
C LYS A 42 -10.27 8.39 -2.30
N VAL A 43 -10.86 7.94 -3.41
CA VAL A 43 -10.11 7.54 -4.61
C VAL A 43 -10.60 8.26 -5.86
N TYR A 44 -11.86 8.05 -6.24
CA TYR A 44 -12.38 8.53 -7.51
C TYR A 44 -12.41 10.06 -7.59
N THR A 45 -13.02 10.72 -6.60
CA THR A 45 -13.14 12.19 -6.60
C THR A 45 -11.79 12.89 -6.60
N PRO A 46 -10.80 12.51 -5.74
CA PRO A 46 -9.48 13.10 -5.82
C PRO A 46 -8.78 12.90 -7.16
N ILE A 47 -8.84 11.71 -7.75
CA ILE A 47 -8.23 11.48 -9.07
C ILE A 47 -8.91 12.36 -10.12
N LYS A 48 -10.24 12.42 -10.12
CA LYS A 48 -11.01 13.25 -11.07
C LYS A 48 -10.69 14.74 -10.92
N GLU A 49 -10.64 15.25 -9.71
CA GLU A 49 -10.29 16.65 -9.43
C GLU A 49 -8.88 16.98 -9.91
N TYR A 50 -7.92 16.12 -9.64
CA TYR A 50 -6.53 16.31 -10.04
C TYR A 50 -6.33 16.20 -11.56
N ALA A 51 -7.09 15.36 -12.24
CA ALA A 51 -7.02 15.21 -13.68
C ALA A 51 -7.76 16.33 -14.44
N GLN A 52 -8.80 16.92 -13.87
CA GLN A 52 -9.53 18.04 -14.49
C GLN A 52 -8.69 19.32 -14.58
N GLU A 53 -7.67 19.50 -13.76
CA GLU A 53 -6.75 20.64 -13.86
C GLU A 53 -5.87 20.59 -15.12
N ILE A 54 -5.87 19.48 -15.88
CA ILE A 54 -5.04 19.30 -17.08
C ILE A 54 -5.64 19.94 -18.34
N GLY A 55 -6.94 20.27 -18.37
CA GLY A 55 -7.70 20.40 -19.62
C GLY A 55 -7.85 21.79 -20.21
N LYS A 56 -7.65 22.90 -19.52
CA LYS A 56 -8.10 24.21 -20.05
C LYS A 56 -7.04 25.30 -20.23
N ASP A 57 -5.92 25.30 -19.49
CA ASP A 57 -4.95 26.39 -19.56
C ASP A 57 -3.48 25.95 -19.33
N LYS A 58 -3.02 24.87 -19.92
CA LYS A 58 -1.65 24.36 -19.73
C LYS A 58 -1.28 24.08 -18.25
N LYS A 59 -2.26 23.92 -17.37
CA LYS A 59 -2.04 23.50 -16.00
C LYS A 59 -1.69 22.03 -16.00
N ILE A 60 -0.49 21.79 -15.58
CA ILE A 60 0.10 20.45 -15.43
C ILE A 60 -0.61 19.76 -14.29
N GLY A 61 -1.19 18.58 -14.51
CA GLY A 61 -1.84 17.77 -13.48
C GLY A 61 -0.94 17.52 -12.25
N LYS A 62 -1.53 17.25 -11.10
CA LYS A 62 -0.77 16.95 -9.89
C LYS A 62 0.09 15.71 -10.07
N ARG A 63 1.23 15.70 -9.42
CA ARG A 63 2.09 14.52 -9.40
C ARG A 63 1.40 13.39 -8.65
N ILE A 64 1.56 12.17 -9.14
CA ILE A 64 0.97 10.98 -8.49
C ILE A 64 1.43 10.87 -7.03
N LEU A 65 2.69 11.20 -6.75
CA LEU A 65 3.23 11.16 -5.39
C LEU A 65 2.57 12.14 -4.41
N GLU A 66 1.94 13.21 -4.91
CA GLU A 66 1.19 14.15 -4.07
C GLU A 66 -0.13 13.58 -3.52
N LEU A 67 -0.59 12.43 -4.05
CA LEU A 67 -1.73 11.69 -3.52
C LEU A 67 -1.41 10.91 -2.25
N TYR A 68 -0.14 10.71 -1.96
CA TYR A 68 0.32 9.90 -0.86
C TYR A 68 0.84 10.74 0.31
N GLN A 69 0.55 10.29 1.53
CA GLN A 69 1.04 10.93 2.76
C GLN A 69 2.47 10.54 3.09
N ILE A 70 2.86 9.33 2.67
CA ILE A 70 4.23 8.85 2.82
C ILE A 70 5.08 9.49 1.71
N ASN A 71 6.03 10.33 2.09
CA ASN A 71 6.96 10.93 1.15
C ASN A 71 8.03 9.89 0.70
N ASN A 72 7.63 9.02 -0.20
CA ASN A 72 8.47 7.98 -0.78
C ASN A 72 8.02 7.73 -2.22
N ASN A 73 8.89 7.17 -3.06
CA ASN A 73 8.58 6.81 -4.44
C ASN A 73 8.75 5.32 -4.74
N SER A 74 9.17 4.51 -3.76
CA SER A 74 9.24 3.05 -3.91
C SER A 74 7.83 2.47 -3.99
N THR A 75 7.59 1.62 -4.97
CA THR A 75 6.26 1.06 -5.21
C THR A 75 5.75 0.28 -4.02
N GLU A 76 6.57 -0.57 -3.39
CA GLU A 76 6.19 -1.35 -2.21
C GLU A 76 5.72 -0.46 -1.05
N ILE A 77 6.33 0.72 -0.87
CA ILE A 77 5.93 1.68 0.17
C ILE A 77 4.59 2.33 -0.17
N LEU A 78 4.41 2.75 -1.41
CA LEU A 78 3.15 3.35 -1.87
C LEU A 78 1.99 2.34 -1.80
N PHE A 79 2.26 1.06 -2.08
CA PHE A 79 1.26 0.00 -1.94
C PHE A 79 0.85 -0.25 -0.50
N ILE A 80 1.73 -0.08 0.50
CA ILE A 80 1.36 -0.14 1.92
C ILE A 80 0.29 0.92 2.23
N GLU A 81 0.57 2.19 1.88
CA GLU A 81 -0.39 3.27 2.10
C GLU A 81 -1.71 3.01 1.36
N ARG A 82 -1.63 2.59 0.09
CA ARG A 82 -2.80 2.30 -0.72
C ARG A 82 -3.65 1.18 -0.11
N CYS A 83 -3.00 0.11 0.34
CA CYS A 83 -3.65 -1.03 0.99
C CYS A 83 -4.42 -0.60 2.25
N ILE A 84 -3.77 0.18 3.12
CA ILE A 84 -4.39 0.68 4.36
C ILE A 84 -5.56 1.62 4.06
N ASN A 85 -5.43 2.48 3.06
CA ASN A 85 -6.49 3.43 2.69
C ASN A 85 -7.73 2.72 2.14
N LEU A 86 -7.55 1.65 1.35
CA LEU A 86 -8.65 0.87 0.78
C LEU A 86 -9.24 -0.16 1.76
N LEU A 87 -8.51 -0.53 2.80
CA LEU A 87 -8.97 -1.51 3.78
C LEU A 87 -10.07 -0.90 4.65
N LYS A 88 -11.20 -1.58 4.76
CA LYS A 88 -12.30 -1.16 5.65
C LYS A 88 -11.85 -1.27 7.11
N PRO A 89 -12.37 -0.41 8.03
CA PRO A 89 -12.10 -0.51 9.47
C PRO A 89 -12.37 -1.92 10.03
N GLY A 90 -11.49 -2.42 10.87
CA GLY A 90 -11.56 -3.76 11.48
C GLY A 90 -11.30 -4.91 10.51
N LYS A 91 -10.88 -4.65 9.27
CA LYS A 91 -10.53 -5.69 8.29
C LYS A 91 -9.03 -5.90 8.19
N ARG A 92 -8.64 -7.04 7.61
CA ARG A 92 -7.26 -7.51 7.57
C ARG A 92 -6.66 -7.43 6.18
N ALA A 93 -5.35 -7.21 6.16
CA ALA A 93 -4.54 -7.36 4.96
C ALA A 93 -3.28 -8.18 5.26
N GLY A 94 -2.85 -8.96 4.26
CA GLY A 94 -1.54 -9.59 4.21
C GLY A 94 -0.74 -8.97 3.08
N ILE A 95 0.45 -8.49 3.38
CA ILE A 95 1.31 -7.77 2.43
C ILE A 95 2.67 -8.45 2.43
N VAL A 96 3.15 -8.85 1.24
CA VAL A 96 4.52 -9.32 1.09
C VAL A 96 5.42 -8.10 0.93
N LEU A 97 6.43 -7.98 1.78
CA LEU A 97 7.34 -6.84 1.82
C LEU A 97 8.79 -7.30 1.85
N PRO A 98 9.73 -6.55 1.27
CA PRO A 98 11.16 -6.75 1.52
C PRO A 98 11.46 -6.56 3.02
N GLU A 99 12.33 -7.39 3.59
CA GLU A 99 12.72 -7.28 5.01
C GLU A 99 13.25 -5.89 5.36
N GLY A 100 13.94 -5.23 4.42
CA GLY A 100 14.41 -3.85 4.58
C GLY A 100 13.33 -2.81 4.89
N VAL A 101 12.06 -3.08 4.60
CA VAL A 101 10.96 -2.19 5.01
C VAL A 101 10.76 -2.25 6.53
N LEU A 102 11.05 -3.40 7.14
CA LEU A 102 10.82 -3.65 8.56
C LEU A 102 11.99 -3.20 9.44
N ASP A 103 13.21 -3.29 8.95
CA ASP A 103 14.43 -3.09 9.76
C ASP A 103 15.23 -1.83 9.40
N ASN A 104 15.11 -1.28 8.16
CA ASN A 104 15.86 -0.11 7.76
C ASN A 104 15.45 1.14 8.56
N PRO A 105 16.36 1.78 9.31
CA PRO A 105 16.05 2.99 10.09
C PRO A 105 15.50 4.15 9.24
N ALA A 106 15.92 4.26 7.97
CA ALA A 106 15.42 5.31 7.08
C ALA A 106 13.92 5.18 6.77
N LEU A 107 13.32 4.01 6.99
CA LEU A 107 11.90 3.73 6.78
C LEU A 107 11.07 3.75 8.08
N ASP A 108 11.59 4.26 9.18
CA ASP A 108 10.86 4.42 10.45
C ASP A 108 9.53 5.16 10.26
N ARG A 109 9.51 6.19 9.41
CA ARG A 109 8.28 6.93 9.09
C ARG A 109 7.19 6.06 8.48
N VAL A 110 7.58 5.07 7.66
CA VAL A 110 6.62 4.11 7.06
C VAL A 110 6.02 3.21 8.14
N ARG A 111 6.84 2.71 9.04
CA ARG A 111 6.38 1.86 10.15
C ARG A 111 5.42 2.63 11.07
N ARG A 112 5.76 3.85 11.45
CA ARG A 112 4.86 4.73 12.24
C ARG A 112 3.55 5.04 11.51
N PHE A 113 3.60 5.20 10.18
CA PHE A 113 2.38 5.37 9.39
C PHE A 113 1.46 4.15 9.51
N VAL A 114 2.01 2.94 9.42
CA VAL A 114 1.26 1.69 9.59
C VAL A 114 0.70 1.60 11.01
N GLU A 115 1.55 1.72 12.02
CA GLU A 115 1.19 1.60 13.44
C GLU A 115 0.13 2.60 13.90
N SER A 116 0.11 3.79 13.30
CA SER A 116 -0.92 4.79 13.61
C SER A 116 -2.30 4.47 13.04
N ARG A 117 -2.44 3.46 12.17
CA ARG A 117 -3.67 3.14 11.43
C ARG A 117 -4.09 1.68 11.54
N ALA A 118 -3.16 0.81 11.90
CA ALA A 118 -3.40 -0.62 11.92
C ALA A 118 -2.55 -1.31 13.01
N LYS A 119 -3.08 -2.39 13.55
CA LYS A 119 -2.37 -3.32 14.42
C LYS A 119 -1.63 -4.33 13.56
N ILE A 120 -0.35 -4.55 13.82
CA ILE A 120 0.41 -5.63 13.17
C ILE A 120 0.08 -6.92 13.93
N LEU A 121 -0.48 -7.90 13.23
CA LEU A 121 -0.91 -9.16 13.84
C LEU A 121 0.18 -10.21 13.80
N ASN A 122 0.91 -10.29 12.68
CA ASN A 122 1.97 -11.27 12.49
C ASN A 122 2.98 -10.76 11.48
N ILE A 123 4.24 -11.13 11.69
CA ILE A 123 5.32 -11.01 10.72
C ILE A 123 5.89 -12.40 10.48
N THR A 124 5.79 -12.88 9.24
CA THR A 124 6.36 -14.17 8.82
C THR A 124 7.55 -13.93 7.90
N SER A 125 8.76 -14.25 8.37
CA SER A 125 9.96 -14.23 7.53
C SER A 125 9.95 -15.44 6.61
N ILE A 126 10.14 -15.20 5.31
CA ILE A 126 10.12 -16.21 4.24
C ILE A 126 11.56 -16.38 3.72
N PRO A 127 11.99 -17.60 3.33
CA PRO A 127 13.31 -17.82 2.74
C PRO A 127 13.53 -16.96 1.49
N ALA A 128 14.78 -16.49 1.31
CA ALA A 128 15.12 -15.61 0.19
C ALA A 128 15.01 -16.27 -1.19
N ASP A 129 15.13 -17.61 -1.24
CA ASP A 129 15.06 -18.42 -2.46
C ASP A 129 13.68 -18.48 -3.10
N VAL A 130 12.62 -18.20 -2.34
CA VAL A 130 11.23 -18.19 -2.83
C VAL A 130 11.04 -17.31 -4.08
N PHE A 131 11.79 -16.22 -4.20
CA PHE A 131 11.70 -15.29 -5.34
C PHE A 131 12.90 -15.35 -6.29
N LEU A 132 13.86 -16.26 -6.09
CA LEU A 132 15.03 -16.39 -6.98
C LEU A 132 14.62 -16.72 -8.41
N SER A 133 13.62 -17.57 -8.61
CA SER A 133 13.09 -17.92 -9.93
C SER A 133 12.51 -16.71 -10.69
N SER A 134 12.08 -15.67 -9.95
CA SER A 134 11.58 -14.41 -10.51
C SER A 134 12.69 -13.36 -10.69
N GLY A 135 13.96 -13.72 -10.48
CA GLY A 135 15.12 -12.82 -10.59
C GLY A 135 15.31 -11.86 -9.42
N ALA A 136 14.50 -11.96 -8.37
CA ALA A 136 14.62 -11.11 -7.20
C ALA A 136 15.45 -11.82 -6.10
N ASN A 137 16.61 -11.26 -5.78
CA ASN A 137 17.42 -11.70 -4.64
C ASN A 137 17.09 -10.83 -3.41
N ILE A 138 15.88 -10.97 -2.92
CA ILE A 138 15.35 -10.18 -1.81
C ILE A 138 14.76 -11.14 -0.79
N LYS A 139 15.08 -10.96 0.48
CA LYS A 139 14.45 -11.70 1.56
C LYS A 139 13.07 -11.10 1.87
N PRO A 140 11.98 -11.83 1.61
CA PRO A 140 10.63 -11.32 1.83
C PRO A 140 10.16 -11.61 3.25
N SER A 141 9.21 -10.79 3.69
CA SER A 141 8.40 -11.02 4.87
C SER A 141 6.94 -10.84 4.54
N LEU A 142 6.08 -11.72 5.05
CA LEU A 142 4.63 -11.56 4.95
C LEU A 142 4.15 -10.88 6.23
N VAL A 143 3.56 -9.71 6.09
CA VAL A 143 3.08 -8.88 7.20
C VAL A 143 1.55 -8.87 7.19
N PHE A 144 0.95 -9.36 8.28
CA PHE A 144 -0.50 -9.29 8.49
C PHE A 144 -0.84 -8.11 9.38
N ILE A 145 -1.78 -7.30 8.92
CA ILE A 145 -2.28 -6.13 9.64
C ILE A 145 -3.81 -6.18 9.77
N GLU A 146 -4.32 -5.53 10.80
CA GLU A 146 -5.75 -5.25 10.98
C GLU A 146 -5.93 -3.73 11.15
N LYS A 147 -6.71 -3.12 10.25
CA LYS A 147 -7.00 -1.69 10.33
C LYS A 147 -7.83 -1.40 11.57
N PHE A 148 -7.47 -0.36 12.32
CA PHE A 148 -8.26 0.07 13.48
C PHE A 148 -9.70 0.37 13.08
N LYS A 149 -10.62 0.06 13.99
CA LYS A 149 -12.01 0.50 13.89
C LYS A 149 -12.12 1.99 14.19
N ASP A 150 -13.20 2.60 13.75
CA ASP A 150 -13.44 4.00 14.04
C ASP A 150 -13.54 4.20 15.57
N GLY A 151 -12.75 5.14 16.09
CA GLY A 151 -12.65 5.41 17.52
C GLY A 151 -11.80 4.42 18.33
N GLU A 152 -11.19 3.43 17.71
CA GLU A 152 -10.26 2.52 18.37
C GLU A 152 -8.95 3.24 18.70
N ILE A 153 -8.51 3.13 19.95
CA ILE A 153 -7.25 3.69 20.41
C ILE A 153 -6.17 2.63 20.28
N GLN A 154 -5.04 3.02 19.71
CA GLN A 154 -3.88 2.15 19.62
C GLN A 154 -3.41 1.75 21.03
N GLU A 155 -3.36 0.46 21.31
CA GLU A 155 -2.70 -0.07 22.51
C GLU A 155 -1.18 0.19 22.39
N LYS A 156 -0.58 0.72 23.46
CA LYS A 156 0.86 1.01 23.46
C LYS A 156 1.71 -0.25 23.36
N ASP A 157 1.26 -1.30 24.02
CA ASP A 157 1.97 -2.60 24.05
C ASP A 157 0.99 -3.71 23.75
N TYR A 158 1.32 -4.55 22.78
CA TYR A 158 0.56 -5.75 22.43
C TYR A 158 1.49 -6.87 21.97
N LEU A 159 1.03 -8.10 22.07
CA LEU A 159 1.78 -9.27 21.63
C LEU A 159 1.79 -9.33 20.10
N LEU A 160 3.00 -9.30 19.55
CA LEU A 160 3.26 -9.51 18.13
C LEU A 160 3.69 -10.95 17.90
N SER A 161 2.97 -11.66 17.02
CA SER A 161 3.40 -12.99 16.57
C SER A 161 4.49 -12.86 15.51
N VAL A 162 5.61 -13.55 15.70
CA VAL A 162 6.69 -13.64 14.71
C VAL A 162 6.90 -15.10 14.33
N THR A 163 6.89 -15.38 13.03
CA THR A 163 7.07 -16.71 12.48
C THR A 163 8.26 -16.72 11.52
N LYS A 164 9.03 -17.80 11.52
CA LYS A 164 10.08 -18.00 10.52
C LYS A 164 9.80 -19.30 9.76
N VAL A 165 9.72 -19.18 8.45
CA VAL A 165 9.66 -20.32 7.54
C VAL A 165 11.10 -20.65 7.14
N ASN A 166 11.53 -21.89 7.36
CA ASN A 166 12.90 -22.31 7.02
C ASN A 166 12.97 -22.95 5.63
N ASP A 167 11.87 -23.54 5.16
CA ASP A 167 11.76 -24.18 3.86
C ASP A 167 10.35 -23.94 3.31
N ALA A 168 10.25 -23.39 2.11
CA ALA A 168 8.98 -23.13 1.45
C ALA A 168 8.52 -24.29 0.54
N GLY A 169 9.24 -25.41 0.52
CA GLY A 169 8.89 -26.58 -0.30
C GLY A 169 9.00 -26.33 -1.82
N ILE A 170 9.80 -25.34 -2.21
CA ILE A 170 10.07 -25.02 -3.63
C ILE A 170 11.33 -25.80 -4.00
N SER A 171 11.15 -26.92 -4.67
CA SER A 171 12.24 -27.75 -5.24
C SER A 171 12.30 -27.60 -6.75
#